data_eed7e042a3f42f82d7892f0ba2b6a124
#
_entry.id   eed7e042a3f42f82d7892f0ba2b6a124
#
_cell.length_a   1.000
_cell.length_b   1.000
_cell.length_c   1.000
_cell.angle_alpha   90.00
_cell.angle_beta   90.00
_cell.angle_gamma   90.00
#
_symmetry.space_group_name_H-M   'P 1'
#
loop_
_entity.id
_entity.type
_entity.pdbx_description
1 polymer ?
#
loop_
_entity_poly.entity_id
_entity_poly.type
_entity_poly.pdbx_seq_one_letter_code
_entity_poly.pdbx_strand_id
1 'polypeptide(L)'
;TLAKYNLDKDKDITLVQQPFDMNLLLNKEVDAAAAMTYNELYQVLSAGHTIDELNIIDYNKEGTAMPEDGIFVSADWLNKDAKNKDIAARFLRASFKGWEYCRDNVDACVDIVLKNDASGVMTKEAQKWQMDEINKLVWGDPIDKTAKIGYMEPDLFKRGAETALKFGVIKKPAEEAAYT
;
A
#
# COMPACT_ATOMS: atom_id res chain seq x y z
N THR A 1 10.15 -2.22 12.27
CA THR A 1 9.77 -1.63 13.59
C THR A 1 10.36 -2.42 14.75
N LEU A 2 10.16 -3.74 14.88
CA LEU A 2 10.66 -4.54 16.02
C LEU A 2 12.14 -4.28 16.33
N ALA A 3 13.02 -4.32 15.33
CA ALA A 3 14.45 -4.08 15.52
C ALA A 3 14.80 -2.67 16.05
N LYS A 4 13.95 -1.67 15.81
CA LYS A 4 14.09 -0.31 16.36
C LYS A 4 13.97 -0.32 17.88
N TYR A 5 13.14 -1.21 18.42
CA TYR A 5 12.89 -1.37 19.85
C TYR A 5 13.66 -2.53 20.47
N ASN A 6 14.68 -3.06 19.75
CA ASN A 6 15.48 -4.20 20.17
C ASN A 6 14.66 -5.47 20.48
N LEU A 7 13.52 -5.63 19.83
CA LEU A 7 12.70 -6.83 19.93
C LEU A 7 13.13 -7.88 18.91
N ASP A 8 13.32 -9.10 19.36
CA ASP A 8 13.65 -10.27 18.54
C ASP A 8 12.37 -10.98 18.12
N LYS A 9 12.14 -11.09 16.81
CA LYS A 9 10.92 -11.71 16.24
C LYS A 9 10.71 -13.18 16.65
N ASP A 10 11.78 -13.87 17.06
CA ASP A 10 11.73 -15.30 17.38
C ASP A 10 11.70 -15.58 18.88
N LYS A 11 11.91 -14.54 19.72
CA LYS A 11 11.95 -14.67 21.19
C LYS A 11 10.90 -13.83 21.91
N ASP A 12 10.67 -12.61 21.43
CA ASP A 12 9.86 -11.63 22.15
C ASP A 12 8.42 -11.58 21.67
N ILE A 13 8.14 -12.17 20.50
CA ILE A 13 6.79 -12.23 19.91
C ILE A 13 6.51 -13.59 19.29
N THR A 14 5.23 -13.91 19.13
CA THR A 14 4.77 -15.05 18.35
C THR A 14 4.15 -14.52 17.05
N LEU A 15 4.73 -14.87 15.91
CA LEU A 15 4.19 -14.50 14.60
C LEU A 15 3.06 -15.45 14.21
N VAL A 16 1.91 -14.89 13.92
CA VAL A 16 0.73 -15.60 13.42
C VAL A 16 0.45 -15.13 11.99
N GLN A 17 0.16 -16.06 11.09
CA GLN A 17 -0.23 -15.68 9.73
C GLN A 17 -1.62 -15.05 9.75
N GLN A 18 -1.69 -13.78 9.38
CA GLN A 18 -2.94 -13.04 9.32
C GLN A 18 -3.67 -13.33 7.99
N PRO A 19 -4.96 -13.66 8.03
CA PRO A 19 -5.83 -13.67 6.83
C PRO A 19 -6.11 -12.24 6.34
N PHE A 20 -6.91 -12.11 5.26
CA PHE A 20 -7.32 -10.80 4.74
C PHE A 20 -8.39 -10.08 5.56
N ASP A 21 -8.81 -10.67 6.67
CA ASP A 21 -9.77 -10.09 7.59
C ASP A 21 -9.11 -9.76 8.94
N MET A 22 -9.84 -9.03 9.78
CA MET A 22 -9.39 -8.63 11.11
C MET A 22 -9.95 -9.51 12.24
N ASN A 23 -10.51 -10.68 11.92
CA ASN A 23 -11.17 -11.54 12.90
C ASN A 23 -10.24 -11.96 14.04
N LEU A 24 -8.97 -12.27 13.77
CA LEU A 24 -8.01 -12.62 14.81
C LEU A 24 -7.87 -11.51 15.88
N LEU A 25 -7.81 -10.25 15.45
CA LEU A 25 -7.75 -9.12 16.37
C LEU A 25 -9.08 -8.90 17.08
N LEU A 26 -10.18 -8.91 16.34
CA LEU A 26 -11.53 -8.68 16.86
C LEU A 26 -11.94 -9.75 17.89
N ASN A 27 -11.54 -10.99 17.67
CA ASN A 27 -11.76 -12.11 18.57
C ASN A 27 -10.74 -12.17 19.73
N LYS A 28 -9.75 -11.24 19.77
CA LYS A 28 -8.67 -11.23 20.77
C LYS A 28 -7.79 -12.49 20.75
N GLU A 29 -7.63 -13.07 19.58
CA GLU A 29 -6.74 -14.22 19.34
C GLU A 29 -5.29 -13.79 19.13
N VAL A 30 -5.08 -12.50 18.78
CA VAL A 30 -3.78 -11.83 18.69
C VAL A 30 -3.81 -10.49 19.39
N ASP A 31 -2.66 -10.05 19.92
CA ASP A 31 -2.51 -8.77 20.61
C ASP A 31 -2.32 -7.60 19.63
N ALA A 32 -1.80 -7.88 18.46
CA ALA A 32 -1.56 -6.89 17.41
C ALA A 32 -1.76 -7.50 16.02
N ALA A 33 -2.24 -6.71 15.09
CA ALA A 33 -2.45 -7.09 13.70
C ALA A 33 -1.91 -6.02 12.74
N ALA A 34 -1.47 -6.43 11.56
CA ALA A 34 -1.15 -5.50 10.48
C ALA A 34 -2.45 -4.95 9.88
N ALA A 35 -2.48 -3.64 9.62
CA ALA A 35 -3.65 -3.00 9.06
C ALA A 35 -3.24 -1.87 8.11
N MET A 36 -3.73 -1.91 6.89
CA MET A 36 -3.70 -0.77 5.99
C MET A 36 -4.83 0.19 6.38
N THR A 37 -4.53 1.48 6.38
CA THR A 37 -5.53 2.51 6.72
C THR A 37 -6.74 2.47 5.81
N TYR A 38 -6.53 2.09 4.56
CA TYR A 38 -7.55 2.07 3.53
C TYR A 38 -8.40 0.78 3.48
N ASN A 39 -8.04 -0.27 4.19
CA ASN A 39 -8.80 -1.53 4.18
C ASN A 39 -9.02 -2.10 5.61
N GLU A 40 -8.01 -2.71 6.22
CA GLU A 40 -8.17 -3.46 7.47
C GLU A 40 -8.62 -2.55 8.62
N LEU A 41 -8.15 -1.30 8.66
CA LEU A 41 -8.63 -0.36 9.66
C LEU A 41 -10.14 -0.14 9.55
N TYR A 42 -10.66 -0.02 8.31
CA TYR A 42 -12.11 0.10 8.10
C TYR A 42 -12.87 -1.12 8.65
N GLN A 43 -12.34 -2.32 8.50
CA GLN A 43 -12.99 -3.53 9.02
C GLN A 43 -13.15 -3.46 10.54
N VAL A 44 -12.14 -2.98 11.27
CA VAL A 44 -12.21 -2.80 12.73
C VAL A 44 -13.25 -1.74 13.10
N LEU A 45 -13.24 -0.60 12.41
CA LEU A 45 -14.20 0.48 12.67
C LEU A 45 -15.64 0.07 12.34
N SER A 46 -15.85 -0.64 11.23
CA SER A 46 -17.17 -1.14 10.85
C SER A 46 -17.71 -2.23 11.76
N ALA A 47 -16.83 -2.92 12.50
CA ALA A 47 -17.22 -3.85 13.57
C ALA A 47 -17.67 -3.16 14.86
N GLY A 48 -17.69 -1.82 14.90
CA GLY A 48 -18.19 -1.02 16.02
C GLY A 48 -17.14 -0.44 16.94
N HIS A 49 -15.84 -0.60 16.58
CA HIS A 49 -14.75 0.03 17.35
C HIS A 49 -14.49 1.46 16.88
N THR A 50 -13.85 2.25 17.73
CA THR A 50 -13.43 3.62 17.43
C THR A 50 -11.91 3.72 17.37
N ILE A 51 -11.40 4.79 16.73
CA ILE A 51 -9.95 5.04 16.68
C ILE A 51 -9.35 5.19 18.09
N ASP A 52 -10.09 5.81 19.02
CA ASP A 52 -9.61 6.06 20.38
C ASP A 52 -9.48 4.77 21.22
N GLU A 53 -10.11 3.67 20.79
CA GLU A 53 -9.96 2.36 21.41
C GLU A 53 -8.73 1.60 20.91
N LEU A 54 -8.07 2.09 19.86
CA LEU A 54 -6.95 1.43 19.21
C LEU A 54 -5.61 2.07 19.57
N ASN A 55 -4.63 1.24 19.88
CA ASN A 55 -3.24 1.67 19.95
C ASN A 55 -2.57 1.48 18.58
N ILE A 56 -2.53 2.53 17.78
CA ILE A 56 -2.03 2.48 16.40
C ILE A 56 -0.52 2.76 16.35
N ILE A 57 0.24 1.78 15.86
CA ILE A 57 1.66 1.92 15.57
C ILE A 57 1.82 2.36 14.10
N ASP A 58 1.92 3.66 13.89
CA ASP A 58 2.08 4.25 12.55
C ASP A 58 3.53 4.14 12.08
N TYR A 59 3.77 3.34 11.05
CA TYR A 59 5.11 3.09 10.53
C TYR A 59 5.78 4.34 9.93
N ASN A 60 5.02 5.34 9.49
CA ASN A 60 5.60 6.63 9.08
C ASN A 60 6.15 7.39 10.28
N LYS A 61 5.39 7.49 11.36
CA LYS A 61 5.83 8.13 12.61
C LYS A 61 7.01 7.38 13.24
N GLU A 62 7.03 6.06 13.07
CA GLU A 62 8.14 5.22 13.50
C GLU A 62 9.39 5.34 12.61
N GLY A 63 9.28 5.93 11.43
CA GLY A 63 10.37 6.02 10.45
C GLY A 63 10.75 4.66 9.85
N THR A 64 9.83 3.70 9.86
CA THR A 64 10.02 2.34 9.35
C THR A 64 9.11 2.00 8.17
N ALA A 65 8.35 2.98 7.65
CA ALA A 65 7.56 2.81 6.46
C ALA A 65 8.43 2.51 5.24
N MET A 66 7.91 1.68 4.36
CA MET A 66 8.51 1.32 3.08
C MET A 66 7.57 1.71 1.95
N PRO A 67 8.09 1.96 0.72
CA PRO A 67 7.23 2.18 -0.44
C PRO A 67 6.33 0.97 -0.68
N GLU A 68 5.10 1.24 -1.02
CA GLU A 68 4.11 0.25 -1.44
C GLU A 68 3.56 0.61 -2.82
N ASP A 69 2.93 -0.34 -3.47
CA ASP A 69 2.20 -0.18 -4.73
C ASP A 69 3.00 0.47 -5.87
N GLY A 70 3.80 -0.34 -6.52
CA GLY A 70 4.54 0.08 -7.72
C GLY A 70 4.02 -0.61 -8.99
N ILE A 71 4.16 0.08 -10.12
CA ILE A 71 4.01 -0.53 -11.44
C ILE A 71 5.39 -0.97 -11.89
N PHE A 72 5.57 -2.26 -12.11
CA PHE A 72 6.82 -2.84 -12.59
C PHE A 72 6.59 -3.76 -13.78
N VAL A 73 7.62 -3.92 -14.59
CA VAL A 73 7.59 -4.72 -15.82
C VAL A 73 8.88 -5.50 -15.96
N SER A 74 8.83 -6.66 -16.62
CA SER A 74 10.03 -7.41 -16.95
C SER A 74 10.97 -6.60 -17.84
N ALA A 75 12.24 -6.45 -17.43
CA ALA A 75 13.26 -5.77 -18.21
C ALA A 75 13.47 -6.42 -19.59
N ASP A 76 13.44 -7.76 -19.65
CA ASP A 76 13.56 -8.50 -20.90
C ASP A 76 12.41 -8.17 -21.85
N TRP A 77 11.17 -8.13 -21.35
CA TRP A 77 10.03 -7.72 -22.17
C TRP A 77 10.14 -6.28 -22.64
N LEU A 78 10.50 -5.37 -21.75
CA LEU A 78 10.60 -3.93 -22.03
C LEU A 78 11.64 -3.65 -23.13
N ASN A 79 12.78 -4.36 -23.08
CA ASN A 79 13.90 -4.15 -23.97
C ASN A 79 13.85 -4.99 -25.26
N LYS A 80 12.91 -5.92 -25.36
CA LYS A 80 12.78 -6.82 -26.52
C LYS A 80 12.37 -6.09 -27.80
N ASP A 81 11.52 -5.05 -27.69
CA ASP A 81 10.97 -4.32 -28.83
C ASP A 81 10.65 -2.88 -28.40
N ALA A 82 10.95 -1.91 -29.28
CA ALA A 82 10.56 -0.51 -29.08
C ALA A 82 9.06 -0.32 -28.83
N LYS A 83 8.21 -1.16 -29.46
CA LYS A 83 6.76 -1.20 -29.24
C LYS A 83 6.40 -1.49 -27.78
N ASN A 84 7.19 -2.30 -27.08
CA ASN A 84 6.92 -2.63 -25.67
C ASN A 84 7.11 -1.41 -24.77
N LYS A 85 8.10 -0.57 -25.06
CA LYS A 85 8.29 0.72 -24.35
C LYS A 85 7.11 1.67 -24.58
N ASP A 86 6.60 1.74 -25.80
CA ASP A 86 5.40 2.54 -26.10
C ASP A 86 4.16 2.00 -25.35
N ILE A 87 3.98 0.68 -25.31
CA ILE A 87 2.88 0.05 -24.55
C ILE A 87 2.99 0.39 -23.06
N ALA A 88 4.17 0.24 -22.47
CA ALA A 88 4.40 0.58 -21.05
C ALA A 88 4.10 2.07 -20.77
N ALA A 89 4.58 2.96 -21.62
CA ALA A 89 4.34 4.40 -21.49
C ALA A 89 2.84 4.76 -21.61
N ARG A 90 2.12 4.10 -22.52
CA ARG A 90 0.66 4.30 -22.65
C ARG A 90 -0.11 3.76 -21.46
N PHE A 91 0.30 2.61 -20.93
CA PHE A 91 -0.28 2.04 -19.73
C PHE A 91 -0.11 2.97 -18.53
N LEU A 92 1.11 3.47 -18.29
CA LEU A 92 1.39 4.43 -17.21
C LEU A 92 0.54 5.70 -17.34
N ARG A 93 0.48 6.29 -18.55
CA ARG A 93 -0.35 7.48 -18.78
C ARG A 93 -1.84 7.22 -18.50
N ALA A 94 -2.33 6.06 -18.88
CA ALA A 94 -3.73 5.70 -18.62
C ALA A 94 -3.98 5.48 -17.11
N SER A 95 -3.05 4.82 -16.41
CA SER A 95 -3.11 4.60 -14.96
C SER A 95 -3.13 5.94 -14.21
N PHE A 96 -2.22 6.85 -14.53
CA PHE A 96 -2.17 8.16 -13.86
C PHE A 96 -3.40 9.00 -14.12
N LYS A 97 -3.92 9.01 -15.35
CA LYS A 97 -5.21 9.66 -15.65
C LYS A 97 -6.38 9.02 -14.87
N GLY A 98 -6.34 7.71 -14.69
CA GLY A 98 -7.31 7.00 -13.86
C GLY A 98 -7.26 7.48 -12.40
N TRP A 99 -6.06 7.59 -11.82
CA TRP A 99 -5.88 8.10 -10.46
C TRP A 99 -6.33 9.55 -10.31
N GLU A 100 -5.99 10.44 -11.26
CA GLU A 100 -6.48 11.83 -11.27
C GLU A 100 -8.01 11.89 -11.35
N TYR A 101 -8.61 11.05 -12.20
CA TYR A 101 -10.06 10.96 -12.30
C TYR A 101 -10.70 10.50 -10.99
N CYS A 102 -10.16 9.45 -10.36
CA CYS A 102 -10.67 8.92 -9.11
C CYS A 102 -10.52 9.91 -7.95
N ARG A 103 -9.43 10.70 -7.92
CA ARG A 103 -9.27 11.79 -6.96
C ARG A 103 -10.44 12.79 -7.03
N ASP A 104 -10.82 13.18 -8.23
CA ASP A 104 -11.82 14.24 -8.45
C ASP A 104 -13.26 13.71 -8.54
N ASN A 105 -13.45 12.38 -8.69
CA ASN A 105 -14.75 11.74 -8.92
C ASN A 105 -14.88 10.45 -8.11
N VAL A 106 -14.74 10.54 -6.79
CA VAL A 106 -14.68 9.38 -5.88
C VAL A 106 -15.85 8.42 -6.08
N ASP A 107 -17.09 8.92 -6.02
CA ASP A 107 -18.29 8.06 -6.13
C ASP A 107 -18.38 7.34 -7.48
N ALA A 108 -18.06 8.05 -8.57
CA ALA A 108 -18.04 7.44 -9.90
C ALA A 108 -16.95 6.37 -10.04
N CYS A 109 -15.79 6.59 -9.42
CA CYS A 109 -14.71 5.61 -9.41
C CYS A 109 -15.09 4.37 -8.58
N VAL A 110 -15.72 4.55 -7.42
CA VAL A 110 -16.27 3.47 -6.61
C VAL A 110 -17.27 2.64 -7.39
N ASP A 111 -18.19 3.27 -8.11
CA ASP A 111 -19.17 2.56 -8.95
C ASP A 111 -18.49 1.76 -10.09
N ILE A 112 -17.38 2.27 -10.65
CA ILE A 112 -16.57 1.54 -11.64
C ILE A 112 -15.92 0.30 -11.00
N VAL A 113 -15.34 0.44 -9.80
CA VAL A 113 -14.72 -0.68 -9.08
C VAL A 113 -15.75 -1.75 -8.79
N LEU A 114 -16.90 -1.39 -8.20
CA LEU A 114 -17.97 -2.33 -7.88
C LEU A 114 -18.53 -3.04 -9.12
N LYS A 115 -18.66 -2.32 -10.24
CA LYS A 115 -19.09 -2.92 -11.52
C LYS A 115 -18.12 -3.99 -12.01
N ASN A 116 -16.84 -3.88 -11.69
CA ASN A 116 -15.79 -4.82 -12.12
C ASN A 116 -15.42 -5.82 -11.02
N ASP A 117 -16.07 -5.77 -9.86
CA ASP A 117 -15.86 -6.75 -8.79
C ASP A 117 -16.48 -8.10 -9.17
N ALA A 118 -15.61 -9.05 -9.53
CA ALA A 118 -16.02 -10.41 -9.85
C ALA A 118 -16.32 -11.25 -8.59
N SER A 119 -15.88 -10.81 -7.41
CA SER A 119 -16.10 -11.53 -6.15
C SER A 119 -17.50 -11.30 -5.57
N GLY A 120 -18.08 -10.13 -5.83
CA GLY A 120 -19.39 -9.73 -5.29
C GLY A 120 -19.39 -9.50 -3.78
N VAL A 121 -18.20 -9.40 -3.13
CA VAL A 121 -18.09 -9.21 -1.68
C VAL A 121 -17.82 -7.77 -1.27
N MET A 122 -17.46 -6.91 -2.23
CA MET A 122 -17.18 -5.50 -1.96
C MET A 122 -18.46 -4.72 -1.68
N THR A 123 -18.46 -3.89 -0.66
CA THR A 123 -19.56 -2.95 -0.38
C THR A 123 -19.21 -1.54 -0.82
N LYS A 124 -20.21 -0.73 -1.12
CA LYS A 124 -20.02 0.66 -1.55
C LYS A 124 -19.34 1.49 -0.46
N GLU A 125 -19.72 1.28 0.78
CA GLU A 125 -19.18 1.98 1.95
C GLU A 125 -17.70 1.67 2.14
N ALA A 126 -17.31 0.39 2.08
CA ALA A 126 -15.92 -0.04 2.18
C ALA A 126 -15.07 0.52 1.02
N GLN A 127 -15.60 0.48 -0.21
CA GLN A 127 -14.88 1.01 -1.37
C GLN A 127 -14.75 2.54 -1.34
N LYS A 128 -15.76 3.24 -0.79
CA LYS A 128 -15.68 4.68 -0.60
C LYS A 128 -14.61 5.04 0.44
N TRP A 129 -14.62 4.38 1.59
CA TRP A 129 -13.56 4.53 2.59
C TRP A 129 -12.19 4.30 1.97
N GLN A 130 -12.02 3.19 1.27
CA GLN A 130 -10.76 2.83 0.62
C GLN A 130 -10.28 3.91 -0.34
N MET A 131 -11.18 4.43 -1.19
CA MET A 131 -10.84 5.48 -2.14
C MET A 131 -10.44 6.78 -1.44
N ASP A 132 -11.17 7.18 -0.39
CA ASP A 132 -10.90 8.39 0.38
C ASP A 132 -9.52 8.28 1.08
N GLU A 133 -9.20 7.16 1.71
CA GLU A 133 -7.91 6.95 2.38
C GLU A 133 -6.74 6.84 1.38
N ILE A 134 -6.91 6.12 0.26
CA ILE A 134 -5.88 6.05 -0.78
C ILE A 134 -5.63 7.43 -1.39
N ASN A 135 -6.67 8.22 -1.60
CA ASN A 135 -6.50 9.59 -2.08
C ASN A 135 -5.62 10.43 -1.13
N LYS A 136 -5.76 10.29 0.18
CA LYS A 136 -4.87 10.97 1.15
C LYS A 136 -3.43 10.48 1.03
N LEU A 137 -3.22 9.18 0.85
CA LEU A 137 -1.87 8.62 0.68
C LEU A 137 -1.20 9.07 -0.60
N VAL A 138 -1.95 9.15 -1.70
CA VAL A 138 -1.43 9.50 -3.03
C VAL A 138 -1.24 11.01 -3.20
N TRP A 139 -2.19 11.80 -2.71
CA TRP A 139 -2.28 13.24 -2.99
C TRP A 139 -2.03 14.13 -1.77
N GLY A 140 -1.83 13.54 -0.57
CA GLY A 140 -1.66 14.25 0.68
C GLY A 140 -2.98 14.52 1.43
N ASP A 141 -2.85 14.94 2.69
CA ASP A 141 -3.96 15.36 3.53
C ASP A 141 -3.63 16.72 4.17
N PRO A 142 -4.25 17.82 3.70
CA PRO A 142 -5.29 17.89 2.68
C PRO A 142 -4.81 17.53 1.27
N ILE A 143 -5.73 17.08 0.41
CA ILE A 143 -5.44 16.66 -0.97
C ILE A 143 -4.85 17.81 -1.78
N ASP A 144 -3.63 17.63 -2.27
CA ASP A 144 -2.95 18.55 -3.18
C ASP A 144 -3.17 18.14 -4.65
N LYS A 145 -4.03 18.88 -5.34
CA LYS A 145 -4.30 18.66 -6.77
C LYS A 145 -3.13 18.99 -7.70
N THR A 146 -2.09 19.62 -7.19
CA THR A 146 -0.87 19.93 -7.95
C THR A 146 0.23 18.89 -7.77
N ALA A 147 0.05 17.97 -6.81
CA ALA A 147 0.98 16.87 -6.58
C ALA A 147 1.11 15.99 -7.84
N LYS A 148 2.33 15.57 -8.11
CA LYS A 148 2.65 14.66 -9.21
C LYS A 148 2.80 13.25 -8.65
N ILE A 149 2.21 12.28 -9.33
CA ILE A 149 2.32 10.86 -9.00
C ILE A 149 3.19 10.12 -10.01
N GLY A 150 3.64 8.93 -9.62
CA GLY A 150 4.46 8.07 -10.48
C GLY A 150 5.94 8.39 -10.45
N TYR A 151 6.38 9.30 -9.58
CA TYR A 151 7.79 9.53 -9.33
C TYR A 151 8.30 8.60 -8.22
N MET A 152 9.40 7.90 -8.49
CA MET A 152 10.08 7.11 -7.48
C MET A 152 11.12 7.99 -6.78
N GLU A 153 10.93 8.22 -5.48
CA GLU A 153 11.93 8.90 -4.65
C GLU A 153 13.16 8.00 -4.45
N PRO A 154 14.35 8.36 -4.99
CA PRO A 154 15.52 7.47 -4.94
C PRO A 154 15.94 7.11 -3.51
N ASP A 155 15.91 8.06 -2.59
CA ASP A 155 16.29 7.82 -1.20
C ASP A 155 15.29 6.91 -0.47
N LEU A 156 13.99 7.02 -0.80
CA LEU A 156 12.95 6.16 -0.25
C LEU A 156 13.12 4.72 -0.76
N PHE A 157 13.38 4.56 -2.06
CA PHE A 157 13.65 3.25 -2.64
C PHE A 157 14.92 2.63 -2.04
N LYS A 158 16.01 3.39 -1.97
CA LYS A 158 17.28 2.95 -1.38
C LYS A 158 17.11 2.47 0.06
N ARG A 159 16.42 3.24 0.88
CA ARG A 159 16.10 2.85 2.27
C ARG A 159 15.30 1.55 2.34
N GLY A 160 14.31 1.38 1.46
CA GLY A 160 13.54 0.14 1.33
C GLY A 160 14.41 -1.05 0.96
N ALA A 161 15.26 -0.89 -0.05
CA ALA A 161 16.21 -1.92 -0.50
C ALA A 161 17.24 -2.29 0.57
N GLU A 162 17.82 -1.32 1.26
CA GLU A 162 18.76 -1.54 2.37
C GLU A 162 18.09 -2.28 3.54
N THR A 163 16.83 -1.93 3.84
CA THR A 163 16.02 -2.61 4.85
C THR A 163 15.76 -4.06 4.44
N ALA A 164 15.35 -4.29 3.20
CA ALA A 164 15.11 -5.63 2.67
C ALA A 164 16.40 -6.50 2.69
N LEU A 165 17.54 -5.92 2.36
CA LEU A 165 18.83 -6.60 2.44
C LEU A 165 19.21 -6.91 3.89
N LYS A 166 19.09 -5.96 4.80
CA LYS A 166 19.41 -6.12 6.23
C LYS A 166 18.62 -7.25 6.87
N PHE A 167 17.37 -7.44 6.50
CA PHE A 167 16.50 -8.47 7.06
C PHE A 167 16.40 -9.74 6.18
N GLY A 168 17.27 -9.88 5.17
CA GLY A 168 17.39 -11.09 4.36
C GLY A 168 16.21 -11.33 3.39
N VAL A 169 15.39 -10.33 3.14
CA VAL A 169 14.32 -10.41 2.11
C VAL A 169 14.93 -10.50 0.72
N ILE A 170 15.98 -9.71 0.48
CA ILE A 170 16.82 -9.81 -0.71
C ILE A 170 18.24 -10.26 -0.31
N LYS A 171 18.93 -10.98 -1.22
CA LYS A 171 20.25 -11.55 -0.96
C LYS A 171 21.40 -10.71 -1.50
N LYS A 172 21.10 -9.70 -2.31
CA LYS A 172 22.06 -8.79 -2.93
C LYS A 172 21.54 -7.37 -2.85
N PRO A 173 22.41 -6.35 -2.82
CA PRO A 173 21.98 -4.96 -2.93
C PRO A 173 21.16 -4.73 -4.21
N ALA A 174 20.15 -3.87 -4.15
CA ALA A 174 19.45 -3.42 -5.34
C ALA A 174 20.38 -2.50 -6.15
N GLU A 175 20.41 -2.71 -7.46
CA GLU A 175 21.15 -1.84 -8.39
C GLU A 175 20.31 -0.58 -8.71
N GLU A 176 20.98 0.53 -8.97
CA GLU A 176 20.32 1.80 -9.30
C GLU A 176 19.39 1.66 -10.53
N ALA A 177 19.78 0.84 -11.51
CA ALA A 177 18.96 0.52 -12.68
C ALA A 177 17.63 -0.19 -12.35
N ALA A 178 17.41 -0.60 -11.10
CA ALA A 178 16.14 -1.19 -10.69
C ALA A 178 15.01 -0.16 -10.49
N TYR A 179 15.35 1.14 -10.40
CA TYR A 179 14.41 2.21 -10.09
C TYR A 179 14.60 3.51 -10.89
N THR A 180 15.48 3.50 -11.91
CA THR A 180 15.73 4.63 -12.81
C THR A 180 15.19 4.40 -14.23
#